data_c44b92dcc215c2e49c1166f775afcbd6
#
_entry.id   c44b92dcc215c2e49c1166f775afcbd6
#
_cell.length_a   1.000
_cell.length_b   1.000
_cell.length_c   1.000
_cell.angle_alpha   90.00
_cell.angle_beta   90.00
_cell.angle_gamma   90.00
#
_symmetry.space_group_name_H-M   'P 1'
#
loop_
_entity.id
_entity.type
_entity.pdbx_description
1 polymer ?
#
loop_
_entity_poly.entity_id
_entity_poly.type
_entity_poly.pdbx_seq_one_letter_code
_entity_poly.pdbx_strand_id
1 'polypeptide(L)'
;CALTTSVIASTLEDALRDVRDAAEKGADIVELRVDFLGAAADVAAALEALIETCPVPVIVTYRPTWEGGRYDGDESERLATLWRAHELGAAYVDCEAAAAERFFAAKPASADGKTSPTKIILSSHNYEETPSDEELRRIHEECLRAGADIVKMASVCVDVEDVARLERLLRETRDAACETIVLGMSEHGQVSRLLAAKFGSFLTFGAIWRGEESAPGQPLLEELRDRYRVPTQTASTKVMGVIGNPIGHSKSPALHNPCLEAAGVDACYVPFLVKDIKSFLKNPLFGREDFVGFSVTIPHKEDALEACAEVDPVAKQIGAVNTLVRQPDGSLKGYNTDY
;
A
#
# COMPACT_ATOMS: atom_id res chain seq x y z
N CYS A 1 -3.65 10.83 -1.01
CA CYS A 1 -3.71 9.37 -0.91
C CYS A 1 -4.91 8.98 -0.07
N ALA A 2 -5.86 8.25 -0.65
CA ALA A 2 -7.05 7.80 0.04
C ALA A 2 -6.78 6.57 0.92
N LEU A 3 -7.45 6.48 2.07
CA LEU A 3 -7.46 5.29 2.90
C LEU A 3 -8.57 4.35 2.42
N THR A 4 -8.20 3.14 2.04
CA THR A 4 -9.11 2.15 1.47
C THR A 4 -9.13 0.89 2.33
N THR A 5 -10.28 0.25 2.42
CA THR A 5 -10.40 -1.08 3.04
C THR A 5 -11.18 -2.02 2.14
N SER A 6 -10.86 -3.32 2.21
CA SER A 6 -11.59 -4.36 1.46
C SER A 6 -12.65 -5.01 2.34
N VAL A 7 -13.87 -5.08 1.84
CA VAL A 7 -14.96 -5.87 2.41
C VAL A 7 -14.94 -7.26 1.78
N ILE A 8 -14.71 -8.28 2.61
CA ILE A 8 -14.54 -9.70 2.21
C ILE A 8 -15.62 -10.60 2.79
N ALA A 9 -16.80 -10.03 3.03
CA ALA A 9 -17.95 -10.74 3.59
C ALA A 9 -18.50 -11.83 2.65
N SER A 10 -19.01 -12.92 3.22
CA SER A 10 -19.61 -14.03 2.46
C SER A 10 -21.12 -13.90 2.26
N THR A 11 -21.76 -12.96 2.94
CA THR A 11 -23.20 -12.68 2.83
C THR A 11 -23.45 -11.20 2.56
N LEU A 12 -24.58 -10.88 1.94
CA LEU A 12 -24.99 -9.49 1.72
C LEU A 12 -25.20 -8.74 3.04
N GLU A 13 -25.76 -9.39 4.06
CA GLU A 13 -26.04 -8.79 5.36
C GLU A 13 -24.73 -8.36 6.05
N ASP A 14 -23.73 -9.24 6.06
CA ASP A 14 -22.41 -8.92 6.61
C ASP A 14 -21.72 -7.82 5.78
N ALA A 15 -21.79 -7.90 4.44
CA ALA A 15 -21.21 -6.86 3.57
C ALA A 15 -21.84 -5.48 3.83
N LEU A 16 -23.16 -5.40 3.99
CA LEU A 16 -23.86 -4.15 4.32
C LEU A 16 -23.53 -3.60 5.71
N ARG A 17 -23.19 -4.45 6.66
CA ARG A 17 -22.65 -4.03 7.95
C ARG A 17 -21.21 -3.51 7.78
N ASP A 18 -20.37 -4.29 7.13
CA ASP A 18 -18.94 -4.01 7.00
C ASP A 18 -18.66 -2.72 6.20
N VAL A 19 -19.47 -2.39 5.18
CA VAL A 19 -19.33 -1.10 4.47
C VAL A 19 -19.65 0.11 5.36
N ARG A 20 -20.59 -0.03 6.30
CA ARG A 20 -20.91 1.03 7.29
C ARG A 20 -19.79 1.17 8.30
N ASP A 21 -19.34 0.04 8.87
CA ASP A 21 -18.24 0.00 9.82
C ASP A 21 -16.95 0.58 9.21
N ALA A 22 -16.68 0.28 7.94
CA ALA A 22 -15.54 0.85 7.19
C ALA A 22 -15.60 2.38 7.13
N ALA A 23 -16.76 2.92 6.76
CA ALA A 23 -16.95 4.38 6.68
C ALA A 23 -16.86 5.05 8.06
N GLU A 24 -17.46 4.46 9.10
CA GLU A 24 -17.38 4.94 10.49
C GLU A 24 -15.94 4.94 11.02
N LYS A 25 -15.14 3.96 10.59
CA LYS A 25 -13.70 3.87 10.92
C LYS A 25 -12.82 4.77 10.06
N GLY A 26 -13.40 5.54 9.14
CA GLY A 26 -12.72 6.56 8.37
C GLY A 26 -12.06 6.06 7.08
N ALA A 27 -12.63 5.04 6.44
CA ALA A 27 -12.29 4.71 5.07
C ALA A 27 -12.77 5.82 4.13
N ASP A 28 -11.92 6.29 3.24
CA ASP A 28 -12.29 7.22 2.16
C ASP A 28 -12.92 6.47 0.98
N ILE A 29 -12.54 5.20 0.80
CA ILE A 29 -13.00 4.32 -0.28
C ILE A 29 -13.19 2.92 0.30
N VAL A 30 -14.21 2.19 -0.15
CA VAL A 30 -14.41 0.77 0.18
C VAL A 30 -14.22 -0.07 -1.09
N GLU A 31 -13.39 -1.11 -1.01
CA GLU A 31 -13.30 -2.14 -2.05
C GLU A 31 -14.27 -3.28 -1.72
N LEU A 32 -15.25 -3.51 -2.60
CA LEU A 32 -16.17 -4.64 -2.51
C LEU A 32 -15.55 -5.85 -3.21
N ARG A 33 -15.10 -6.84 -2.45
CA ARG A 33 -14.57 -8.11 -2.95
C ARG A 33 -15.71 -9.09 -3.21
N VAL A 34 -16.37 -8.91 -4.34
CA VAL A 34 -17.56 -9.70 -4.70
C VAL A 34 -17.26 -11.18 -5.00
N ASP A 35 -16.01 -11.53 -5.18
CA ASP A 35 -15.55 -12.92 -5.26
C ASP A 35 -15.68 -13.70 -3.93
N PHE A 36 -15.94 -13.02 -2.82
CA PHE A 36 -16.24 -13.63 -1.53
C PHE A 36 -17.74 -13.83 -1.30
N LEU A 37 -18.60 -13.09 -2.00
CA LEU A 37 -20.04 -13.28 -1.97
C LEU A 37 -20.40 -14.56 -2.75
N GLY A 38 -21.29 -15.38 -2.26
CA GLY A 38 -21.69 -16.69 -2.80
C GLY A 38 -21.90 -16.82 -4.31
N ALA A 39 -22.96 -17.49 -4.76
CA ALA A 39 -23.18 -17.74 -6.20
C ALA A 39 -23.40 -16.46 -7.01
N ALA A 40 -23.08 -16.48 -8.33
CA ALA A 40 -23.14 -15.32 -9.21
C ALA A 40 -24.52 -14.61 -9.24
N ALA A 41 -25.61 -15.34 -9.08
CA ALA A 41 -26.96 -14.76 -8.99
C ALA A 41 -27.14 -13.85 -7.76
N ASP A 42 -26.49 -14.19 -6.67
CA ASP A 42 -26.53 -13.40 -5.43
C ASP A 42 -25.65 -12.15 -5.56
N VAL A 43 -24.56 -12.22 -6.32
CA VAL A 43 -23.65 -11.10 -6.58
C VAL A 43 -24.34 -9.98 -7.32
N ALA A 44 -25.12 -10.27 -8.36
CA ALA A 44 -25.79 -9.25 -9.18
C ALA A 44 -26.82 -8.46 -8.36
N ALA A 45 -27.59 -9.13 -7.50
CA ALA A 45 -28.54 -8.49 -6.60
C ALA A 45 -27.86 -7.71 -5.46
N ALA A 46 -26.74 -8.24 -4.96
CA ALA A 46 -25.98 -7.62 -3.89
C ALA A 46 -25.26 -6.33 -4.34
N LEU A 47 -24.77 -6.28 -5.59
CA LEU A 47 -24.04 -5.12 -6.13
C LEU A 47 -24.86 -3.84 -6.06
N GLU A 48 -26.13 -3.87 -6.50
CA GLU A 48 -27.01 -2.69 -6.50
C GLU A 48 -27.20 -2.16 -5.08
N ALA A 49 -27.56 -3.05 -4.15
CA ALA A 49 -27.77 -2.69 -2.75
C ALA A 49 -26.49 -2.14 -2.09
N LEU A 50 -25.32 -2.74 -2.36
CA LEU A 50 -24.04 -2.32 -1.79
C LEU A 50 -23.57 -0.98 -2.35
N ILE A 51 -23.70 -0.75 -3.67
CA ILE A 51 -23.30 0.51 -4.30
C ILE A 51 -24.20 1.65 -3.84
N GLU A 52 -25.52 1.44 -3.75
CA GLU A 52 -26.48 2.47 -3.35
C GLU A 52 -26.37 2.83 -1.86
N THR A 53 -26.05 1.85 -1.00
CA THR A 53 -26.06 2.07 0.46
C THR A 53 -24.70 2.40 1.05
N CYS A 54 -23.61 2.19 0.31
CA CYS A 54 -22.27 2.53 0.80
C CYS A 54 -22.12 4.05 0.97
N PRO A 55 -21.76 4.55 2.17
CA PRO A 55 -21.68 5.98 2.42
C PRO A 55 -20.45 6.66 1.80
N VAL A 56 -19.51 5.88 1.25
CA VAL A 56 -18.27 6.35 0.60
C VAL A 56 -18.14 5.73 -0.79
N PRO A 57 -17.30 6.30 -1.68
CA PRO A 57 -17.03 5.72 -3.00
C PRO A 57 -16.62 4.25 -2.93
N VAL A 58 -17.07 3.43 -3.89
CA VAL A 58 -16.76 2.01 -3.94
C VAL A 58 -15.87 1.65 -5.12
N ILE A 59 -14.93 0.72 -4.87
CA ILE A 59 -14.23 -0.07 -5.89
C ILE A 59 -14.93 -1.42 -5.95
N VAL A 60 -15.37 -1.86 -7.12
CA VAL A 60 -15.87 -3.23 -7.28
C VAL A 60 -14.77 -4.09 -7.88
N THR A 61 -14.41 -5.15 -7.16
CA THR A 61 -13.38 -6.13 -7.54
C THR A 61 -13.98 -7.51 -7.57
N TYR A 62 -13.89 -8.21 -8.70
CA TYR A 62 -14.30 -9.60 -8.85
C TYR A 62 -13.08 -10.45 -9.23
N ARG A 63 -12.25 -10.73 -8.24
CA ARG A 63 -10.91 -11.31 -8.43
C ARG A 63 -10.96 -12.80 -8.76
N PRO A 64 -10.37 -13.22 -9.90
CA PRO A 64 -10.29 -14.63 -10.27
C PRO A 64 -9.22 -15.37 -9.47
N THR A 65 -9.36 -16.71 -9.42
CA THR A 65 -8.42 -17.58 -8.69
C THR A 65 -7.00 -17.51 -9.25
N TRP A 66 -6.85 -17.31 -10.55
CA TRP A 66 -5.53 -17.21 -11.19
C TRP A 66 -4.77 -15.91 -10.83
N GLU A 67 -5.41 -14.94 -10.18
CA GLU A 67 -4.75 -13.75 -9.61
C GLU A 67 -5.09 -13.58 -8.11
N GLY A 68 -5.17 -14.70 -7.38
CA GLY A 68 -5.28 -14.73 -5.93
C GLY A 68 -6.65 -14.41 -5.35
N GLY A 69 -7.72 -14.45 -6.17
CA GLY A 69 -9.10 -14.31 -5.72
C GLY A 69 -9.80 -15.65 -5.47
N ARG A 70 -11.13 -15.62 -5.42
CA ARG A 70 -11.98 -16.80 -5.20
C ARG A 70 -12.87 -17.17 -6.37
N TYR A 71 -12.96 -16.33 -7.40
CA TYR A 71 -13.81 -16.62 -8.55
C TYR A 71 -13.12 -17.61 -9.51
N ASP A 72 -13.79 -18.73 -9.79
CA ASP A 72 -13.34 -19.80 -10.70
C ASP A 72 -14.38 -20.13 -11.79
N GLY A 73 -15.41 -19.27 -11.95
CA GLY A 73 -16.47 -19.42 -12.94
C GLY A 73 -16.11 -18.93 -14.36
N ASP A 74 -17.14 -18.71 -15.18
CA ASP A 74 -16.97 -18.23 -16.56
C ASP A 74 -16.46 -16.79 -16.60
N GLU A 75 -15.41 -16.57 -17.38
CA GLU A 75 -14.76 -15.25 -17.49
C GLU A 75 -15.69 -14.19 -18.09
N SER A 76 -16.58 -14.57 -19.02
CA SER A 76 -17.52 -13.63 -19.64
C SER A 76 -18.56 -13.14 -18.62
N GLU A 77 -19.01 -14.02 -17.72
CA GLU A 77 -19.92 -13.65 -16.62
C GLU A 77 -19.23 -12.73 -15.63
N ARG A 78 -17.98 -12.99 -15.30
CA ARG A 78 -17.17 -12.13 -14.43
C ARG A 78 -17.05 -10.72 -14.99
N LEU A 79 -16.64 -10.61 -16.26
CA LEU A 79 -16.46 -9.32 -16.92
C LEU A 79 -17.79 -8.58 -17.10
N ALA A 80 -18.89 -9.29 -17.40
CA ALA A 80 -20.23 -8.70 -17.46
C ALA A 80 -20.65 -8.14 -16.08
N THR A 81 -20.31 -8.81 -14.99
CA THR A 81 -20.57 -8.34 -13.62
C THR A 81 -19.79 -7.04 -13.31
N LEU A 82 -18.54 -6.93 -13.73
CA LEU A 82 -17.75 -5.71 -13.60
C LEU A 82 -18.36 -4.55 -14.42
N TRP A 83 -18.82 -4.81 -15.64
CA TRP A 83 -19.54 -3.82 -16.43
C TRP A 83 -20.89 -3.44 -15.83
N ARG A 84 -21.58 -4.39 -15.19
CA ARG A 84 -22.81 -4.08 -14.43
C ARG A 84 -22.53 -3.14 -13.27
N ALA A 85 -21.43 -3.33 -12.52
CA ALA A 85 -21.00 -2.40 -11.48
C ALA A 85 -20.76 -0.97 -12.03
N HIS A 86 -20.13 -0.88 -13.22
CA HIS A 86 -19.96 0.38 -13.92
C HIS A 86 -21.30 1.04 -14.27
N GLU A 87 -22.28 0.28 -14.79
CA GLU A 87 -23.61 0.80 -15.11
C GLU A 87 -24.41 1.26 -13.88
N LEU A 88 -24.19 0.61 -12.73
CA LEU A 88 -24.77 0.96 -11.43
C LEU A 88 -24.12 2.19 -10.79
N GLY A 89 -23.04 2.71 -11.37
CA GLY A 89 -22.38 3.93 -10.91
C GLY A 89 -21.36 3.71 -9.78
N ALA A 90 -20.75 2.52 -9.69
CA ALA A 90 -19.57 2.34 -8.85
C ALA A 90 -18.51 3.41 -9.18
N ALA A 91 -17.82 3.96 -8.18
CA ALA A 91 -16.81 4.97 -8.43
C ALA A 91 -15.62 4.40 -9.20
N TYR A 92 -15.30 3.13 -8.93
CA TYR A 92 -14.19 2.42 -9.56
C TYR A 92 -14.57 0.96 -9.83
N VAL A 93 -14.00 0.40 -10.91
CA VAL A 93 -14.04 -1.02 -11.24
C VAL A 93 -12.60 -1.50 -11.38
N ASP A 94 -12.23 -2.57 -10.66
CA ASP A 94 -10.91 -3.20 -10.72
C ASP A 94 -10.95 -4.44 -11.60
N CYS A 95 -10.21 -4.42 -12.70
CA CYS A 95 -10.00 -5.54 -13.61
C CYS A 95 -8.51 -5.85 -13.72
N GLU A 96 -8.16 -7.12 -13.83
CA GLU A 96 -6.79 -7.56 -13.99
C GLU A 96 -6.21 -7.10 -15.33
N ALA A 97 -4.97 -6.62 -15.34
CA ALA A 97 -4.26 -6.20 -16.54
C ALA A 97 -4.23 -7.31 -17.62
N ALA A 98 -4.10 -8.57 -17.19
CA ALA A 98 -4.11 -9.74 -18.08
C ALA A 98 -5.49 -9.99 -18.74
N ALA A 99 -6.57 -9.47 -18.18
CA ALA A 99 -7.92 -9.56 -18.75
C ALA A 99 -8.37 -8.29 -19.51
N ALA A 100 -7.54 -7.25 -19.53
CA ALA A 100 -7.93 -5.92 -20.03
C ALA A 100 -8.50 -5.95 -21.45
N GLU A 101 -7.86 -6.66 -22.38
CA GLU A 101 -8.33 -6.75 -23.77
C GLU A 101 -9.76 -7.33 -23.83
N ARG A 102 -10.01 -8.43 -23.11
CA ARG A 102 -11.34 -9.06 -23.04
C ARG A 102 -12.36 -8.17 -22.34
N PHE A 103 -11.94 -7.49 -21.27
CA PHE A 103 -12.79 -6.57 -20.52
C PHE A 103 -13.29 -5.43 -21.42
N PHE A 104 -12.41 -4.74 -22.14
CA PHE A 104 -12.80 -3.65 -23.02
C PHE A 104 -13.58 -4.14 -24.26
N ALA A 105 -13.26 -5.35 -24.77
CA ALA A 105 -14.05 -5.96 -25.86
C ALA A 105 -15.47 -6.34 -25.43
N ALA A 106 -15.69 -6.63 -24.16
CA ALA A 106 -17.01 -6.95 -23.58
C ALA A 106 -17.82 -5.70 -23.18
N LYS A 107 -17.33 -4.48 -23.45
CA LYS A 107 -18.02 -3.23 -23.14
C LYS A 107 -19.42 -3.20 -23.73
N PRO A 108 -20.48 -3.05 -22.92
CA PRO A 108 -21.86 -3.02 -23.46
C PRO A 108 -22.11 -1.72 -24.24
N ALA A 109 -22.94 -1.81 -25.29
CA ALA A 109 -23.31 -0.65 -26.12
C ALA A 109 -24.03 0.45 -25.30
N SER A 110 -24.68 0.09 -24.20
CA SER A 110 -25.28 1.03 -23.22
C SER A 110 -24.24 1.95 -22.54
N ALA A 111 -22.99 1.53 -22.51
CA ALA A 111 -21.90 2.34 -21.97
C ALA A 111 -21.27 3.29 -23.02
N ASP A 112 -21.66 3.17 -24.30
CA ASP A 112 -21.20 4.06 -25.35
C ASP A 112 -21.94 5.40 -25.31
N GLY A 113 -21.19 6.49 -25.32
CA GLY A 113 -21.74 7.85 -25.33
C GLY A 113 -22.21 8.40 -23.98
N LYS A 114 -22.19 7.62 -22.91
CA LYS A 114 -22.31 8.13 -21.53
C LYS A 114 -20.92 8.42 -20.98
N THR A 115 -20.70 9.65 -20.60
CA THR A 115 -19.58 9.98 -19.68
C THR A 115 -19.92 9.38 -18.32
N SER A 116 -19.57 8.12 -18.12
CA SER A 116 -19.66 7.52 -16.78
C SER A 116 -18.59 8.11 -15.90
N PRO A 117 -18.91 8.50 -14.66
CA PRO A 117 -17.90 8.92 -13.70
C PRO A 117 -17.04 7.74 -13.17
N THR A 118 -17.39 6.50 -13.50
CA THR A 118 -16.68 5.29 -13.09
C THR A 118 -15.30 5.22 -13.72
N LYS A 119 -14.26 5.14 -12.91
CA LYS A 119 -12.87 4.95 -13.36
C LYS A 119 -12.49 3.47 -13.40
N ILE A 120 -11.75 3.07 -14.40
CA ILE A 120 -11.24 1.72 -14.56
C ILE A 120 -9.85 1.61 -13.96
N ILE A 121 -9.70 0.74 -12.96
CA ILE A 121 -8.43 0.34 -12.39
C ILE A 121 -7.99 -0.92 -13.15
N LEU A 122 -6.81 -0.88 -13.79
CA LEU A 122 -6.17 -2.10 -14.26
C LEU A 122 -5.11 -2.52 -13.24
N SER A 123 -5.26 -3.73 -12.70
CA SER A 123 -4.43 -4.25 -11.62
C SER A 123 -3.55 -5.42 -12.04
N SER A 124 -2.35 -5.50 -11.45
CA SER A 124 -1.42 -6.60 -11.59
C SER A 124 -0.89 -7.01 -10.22
N HIS A 125 -0.97 -8.31 -9.91
CA HIS A 125 -0.51 -8.87 -8.64
C HIS A 125 0.60 -9.88 -8.88
N ASN A 126 1.73 -9.72 -8.17
CA ASN A 126 2.80 -10.71 -8.13
C ASN A 126 2.96 -11.22 -6.70
N TYR A 127 2.63 -12.50 -6.48
CA TYR A 127 2.65 -13.15 -5.17
C TYR A 127 3.99 -13.82 -4.85
N GLU A 128 4.97 -13.73 -5.74
CA GLU A 128 6.28 -14.37 -5.58
C GLU A 128 7.35 -13.35 -5.19
N GLU A 129 7.46 -12.25 -5.94
CA GLU A 129 8.49 -11.24 -5.78
C GLU A 129 8.06 -9.85 -6.29
N THR A 130 8.86 -8.84 -6.00
CA THR A 130 8.75 -7.53 -6.66
C THR A 130 9.54 -7.55 -7.96
N PRO A 131 8.89 -7.32 -9.12
CA PRO A 131 9.55 -7.31 -10.43
C PRO A 131 10.67 -6.27 -10.55
N SER A 132 11.51 -6.40 -11.58
CA SER A 132 12.54 -5.40 -11.89
C SER A 132 11.92 -4.05 -12.27
N ASP A 133 12.73 -2.98 -12.21
CA ASP A 133 12.28 -1.64 -12.60
C ASP A 133 11.77 -1.59 -14.04
N GLU A 134 12.43 -2.32 -14.97
CA GLU A 134 12.02 -2.40 -16.37
C GLU A 134 10.67 -3.10 -16.51
N GLU A 135 10.47 -4.19 -15.79
CA GLU A 135 9.22 -4.94 -15.83
C GLU A 135 8.06 -4.16 -15.21
N LEU A 136 8.29 -3.48 -14.09
CA LEU A 136 7.29 -2.60 -13.47
C LEU A 136 6.86 -1.49 -14.44
N ARG A 137 7.80 -0.84 -15.14
CA ARG A 137 7.48 0.17 -16.15
C ARG A 137 6.71 -0.43 -17.32
N ARG A 138 7.13 -1.61 -17.80
CA ARG A 138 6.45 -2.31 -18.91
C ARG A 138 4.99 -2.60 -18.58
N ILE A 139 4.72 -3.16 -17.40
CA ILE A 139 3.34 -3.44 -16.94
C ILE A 139 2.53 -2.15 -16.85
N HIS A 140 3.11 -1.09 -16.27
CA HIS A 140 2.45 0.20 -16.16
C HIS A 140 2.06 0.77 -17.53
N GLU A 141 2.99 0.79 -18.48
CA GLU A 141 2.75 1.27 -19.84
C GLU A 141 1.73 0.42 -20.60
N GLU A 142 1.71 -0.89 -20.38
CA GLU A 142 0.71 -1.80 -20.96
C GLU A 142 -0.69 -1.49 -20.44
N CYS A 143 -0.84 -1.26 -19.14
CA CYS A 143 -2.12 -0.83 -18.56
C CYS A 143 -2.60 0.50 -19.15
N LEU A 144 -1.71 1.48 -19.28
CA LEU A 144 -2.04 2.77 -19.89
C LEU A 144 -2.50 2.60 -21.35
N ARG A 145 -1.77 1.83 -22.15
CA ARG A 145 -2.13 1.56 -23.55
C ARG A 145 -3.45 0.80 -23.69
N ALA A 146 -3.79 -0.03 -22.72
CA ALA A 146 -5.06 -0.73 -22.66
C ALA A 146 -6.24 0.18 -22.27
N GLY A 147 -5.99 1.37 -21.72
CA GLY A 147 -7.04 2.33 -21.38
C GLY A 147 -7.34 2.42 -19.87
N ALA A 148 -6.40 2.12 -19.00
CA ALA A 148 -6.55 2.33 -17.57
C ALA A 148 -6.71 3.81 -17.23
N ASP A 149 -7.67 4.13 -16.35
CA ASP A 149 -7.74 5.44 -15.67
C ASP A 149 -6.81 5.46 -14.46
N ILE A 150 -6.59 4.28 -13.85
CA ILE A 150 -5.70 4.07 -12.70
C ILE A 150 -4.95 2.75 -12.91
N VAL A 151 -3.64 2.76 -12.70
CA VAL A 151 -2.84 1.52 -12.70
C VAL A 151 -2.58 1.08 -11.26
N LYS A 152 -2.86 -0.19 -10.95
CA LYS A 152 -2.62 -0.79 -9.62
C LYS A 152 -1.63 -1.93 -9.72
N MET A 153 -0.59 -1.87 -8.91
CA MET A 153 0.42 -2.92 -8.82
C MET A 153 0.62 -3.33 -7.37
N ALA A 154 0.50 -4.62 -7.10
CA ALA A 154 0.75 -5.20 -5.79
C ALA A 154 1.73 -6.37 -5.92
N SER A 155 2.84 -6.33 -5.21
CA SER A 155 3.86 -7.37 -5.30
C SER A 155 4.43 -7.75 -3.93
N VAL A 156 4.82 -9.02 -3.78
CA VAL A 156 5.50 -9.47 -2.57
C VAL A 156 6.88 -8.84 -2.51
N CYS A 157 7.17 -8.17 -1.39
CA CYS A 157 8.52 -7.74 -1.07
C CYS A 157 9.22 -8.85 -0.29
N VAL A 158 10.28 -9.39 -0.83
CA VAL A 158 11.13 -10.39 -0.17
C VAL A 158 12.19 -9.73 0.70
N ASP A 159 12.43 -8.45 0.47
CA ASP A 159 13.26 -7.57 1.29
C ASP A 159 12.66 -6.15 1.33
N VAL A 160 12.97 -5.37 2.38
CA VAL A 160 12.54 -3.96 2.47
C VAL A 160 13.11 -3.10 1.34
N GLU A 161 14.21 -3.49 0.73
CA GLU A 161 14.81 -2.80 -0.41
C GLU A 161 13.95 -2.88 -1.68
N ASP A 162 13.04 -3.85 -1.77
CA ASP A 162 12.06 -3.94 -2.85
C ASP A 162 11.12 -2.72 -2.87
N VAL A 163 10.86 -2.13 -1.70
CA VAL A 163 10.08 -0.89 -1.60
C VAL A 163 10.72 0.26 -2.40
N ALA A 164 12.05 0.26 -2.56
CA ALA A 164 12.72 1.28 -3.36
C ALA A 164 12.38 1.20 -4.86
N ARG A 165 12.14 -0.02 -5.39
CA ARG A 165 11.66 -0.19 -6.79
C ARG A 165 10.23 0.32 -6.93
N LEU A 166 9.38 0.02 -5.95
CA LEU A 166 7.99 0.45 -5.93
C LEU A 166 7.87 1.98 -5.81
N GLU A 167 8.65 2.60 -4.91
CA GLU A 167 8.70 4.07 -4.80
C GLU A 167 9.21 4.74 -6.07
N ARG A 168 10.22 4.13 -6.71
CA ARG A 168 10.77 4.65 -7.96
C ARG A 168 9.71 4.72 -9.05
N LEU A 169 8.91 3.69 -9.22
CA LEU A 169 7.79 3.70 -10.16
C LEU A 169 6.81 4.84 -9.84
N LEU A 170 6.36 4.98 -8.58
CA LEU A 170 5.48 6.08 -8.19
C LEU A 170 6.06 7.46 -8.46
N ARG A 171 7.36 7.63 -8.22
CA ARG A 171 8.06 8.88 -8.48
C ARG A 171 8.17 9.18 -9.98
N GLU A 172 8.42 8.17 -10.81
CA GLU A 172 8.51 8.30 -12.26
C GLU A 172 7.16 8.57 -12.92
N THR A 173 6.07 8.07 -12.32
CA THR A 173 4.70 8.21 -12.83
C THR A 173 3.92 9.36 -12.19
N ARG A 174 4.52 10.10 -11.26
CA ARG A 174 3.84 11.17 -10.49
C ARG A 174 3.16 12.25 -11.35
N ASP A 175 3.80 12.62 -12.44
CA ASP A 175 3.29 13.66 -13.36
C ASP A 175 2.53 13.07 -14.56
N ALA A 176 2.27 11.76 -14.54
CA ALA A 176 1.46 11.11 -15.55
C ALA A 176 -0.02 11.54 -15.45
N ALA A 177 -0.72 11.52 -16.58
CA ALA A 177 -2.16 11.81 -16.59
C ALA A 177 -3.02 10.73 -15.90
N CYS A 178 -2.41 9.60 -15.53
CA CYS A 178 -3.05 8.46 -14.89
C CYS A 178 -2.54 8.31 -13.45
N GLU A 179 -3.44 8.10 -12.53
CA GLU A 179 -3.12 7.81 -11.13
C GLU A 179 -2.49 6.41 -11.00
N THR A 180 -1.57 6.27 -10.06
CA THR A 180 -0.89 4.99 -9.81
C THR A 180 -1.07 4.55 -8.36
N ILE A 181 -1.36 3.26 -8.17
CA ILE A 181 -1.43 2.59 -6.87
C ILE A 181 -0.30 1.56 -6.83
N VAL A 182 0.54 1.63 -5.82
CA VAL A 182 1.60 0.63 -5.63
C VAL A 182 1.60 0.13 -4.20
N LEU A 183 1.61 -1.19 -4.04
CA LEU A 183 1.50 -1.85 -2.75
C LEU A 183 2.54 -2.97 -2.62
N GLY A 184 3.42 -2.84 -1.64
CA GLY A 184 4.25 -3.96 -1.18
C GLY A 184 3.44 -4.89 -0.28
N MET A 185 3.42 -6.16 -0.60
CA MET A 185 2.88 -7.22 0.25
C MET A 185 3.98 -7.78 1.15
N SER A 186 3.60 -8.55 2.16
CA SER A 186 4.44 -9.05 3.24
C SER A 186 4.84 -7.98 4.28
N GLU A 187 5.49 -8.43 5.35
CA GLU A 187 6.01 -7.54 6.41
C GLU A 187 7.13 -6.61 5.87
N HIS A 188 7.94 -7.10 4.92
CA HIS A 188 8.97 -6.29 4.25
C HIS A 188 8.38 -5.14 3.42
N GLY A 189 7.21 -5.36 2.81
CA GLY A 189 6.52 -4.37 1.98
C GLY A 189 5.69 -3.36 2.75
N GLN A 190 5.47 -3.55 4.06
CA GLN A 190 4.57 -2.73 4.87
C GLN A 190 4.87 -1.23 4.78
N VAL A 191 6.16 -0.85 4.69
CA VAL A 191 6.61 0.55 4.58
C VAL A 191 5.97 1.26 3.39
N SER A 192 5.74 0.58 2.26
CA SER A 192 5.06 1.16 1.09
C SER A 192 3.64 1.63 1.40
N ARG A 193 2.96 0.95 2.32
CA ARG A 193 1.60 1.30 2.77
C ARG A 193 1.60 2.42 3.79
N LEU A 194 2.57 2.41 4.72
CA LEU A 194 2.72 3.40 5.78
C LEU A 194 3.19 4.77 5.25
N LEU A 195 3.90 4.79 4.14
CA LEU A 195 4.42 5.99 3.47
C LEU A 195 3.75 6.25 2.11
N ALA A 196 2.57 5.66 1.87
CA ALA A 196 1.91 5.70 0.56
C ALA A 196 1.68 7.12 0.05
N ALA A 197 1.21 8.04 0.89
CA ALA A 197 0.98 9.43 0.50
C ALA A 197 2.30 10.16 0.21
N LYS A 198 3.33 9.95 1.05
CA LYS A 198 4.66 10.51 0.80
C LYS A 198 5.24 10.04 -0.53
N PHE A 199 5.04 8.79 -0.88
CA PHE A 199 5.52 8.22 -2.14
C PHE A 199 4.67 8.63 -3.35
N GLY A 200 3.44 9.11 -3.13
CA GLY A 200 2.56 9.58 -4.19
C GLY A 200 1.59 8.52 -4.72
N SER A 201 1.33 7.46 -3.95
CA SER A 201 0.29 6.49 -4.30
C SER A 201 -1.11 7.12 -4.19
N PHE A 202 -2.00 6.81 -5.16
CA PHE A 202 -3.37 7.30 -5.17
C PHE A 202 -4.14 6.88 -3.91
N LEU A 203 -4.00 5.63 -3.49
CA LEU A 203 -4.59 5.10 -2.28
C LEU A 203 -3.67 4.08 -1.60
N THR A 204 -4.01 3.71 -0.36
CA THR A 204 -3.43 2.58 0.36
C THR A 204 -4.51 1.79 1.08
N PHE A 205 -4.24 0.50 1.35
CA PHE A 205 -5.18 -0.41 1.97
C PHE A 205 -4.85 -0.68 3.44
N GLY A 206 -5.87 -0.59 4.29
CA GLY A 206 -5.85 -1.04 5.67
C GLY A 206 -7.02 -1.99 5.97
N ALA A 207 -6.84 -2.92 6.92
CA ALA A 207 -7.91 -3.79 7.39
C ALA A 207 -8.82 -3.05 8.39
N ILE A 208 -10.10 -3.40 8.42
CA ILE A 208 -11.04 -2.89 9.44
C ILE A 208 -10.76 -3.55 10.79
N TRP A 209 -10.50 -4.86 10.76
CA TRP A 209 -10.28 -5.68 11.95
C TRP A 209 -9.01 -6.52 11.80
N ARG A 210 -8.34 -6.81 12.94
CA ARG A 210 -7.22 -7.77 12.95
C ARG A 210 -7.73 -9.17 12.65
N GLY A 211 -7.02 -9.88 11.76
CA GLY A 211 -7.39 -11.21 11.29
C GLY A 211 -8.31 -11.20 10.06
N GLU A 212 -8.69 -10.02 9.58
CA GLU A 212 -9.49 -9.83 8.35
C GLU A 212 -8.70 -9.08 7.26
N GLU A 213 -7.38 -9.19 7.32
CA GLU A 213 -6.51 -8.61 6.31
C GLU A 213 -6.72 -9.27 4.95
N SER A 214 -7.01 -8.48 3.92
CA SER A 214 -7.19 -8.98 2.55
C SER A 214 -5.85 -9.33 1.87
N ALA A 215 -4.72 -8.93 2.47
CA ALA A 215 -3.38 -9.23 1.98
C ALA A 215 -2.36 -9.25 3.13
N PRO A 216 -1.30 -10.08 3.05
CA PRO A 216 -0.26 -10.14 4.07
C PRO A 216 0.44 -8.80 4.31
N GLY A 217 0.69 -8.47 5.57
CA GLY A 217 1.37 -7.22 5.97
C GLY A 217 0.49 -5.97 5.96
N GLN A 218 -0.82 -6.12 5.78
CA GLN A 218 -1.77 -5.02 5.79
C GLN A 218 -1.95 -4.48 7.22
N PRO A 219 -1.71 -3.18 7.49
CA PRO A 219 -1.97 -2.55 8.78
C PRO A 219 -3.47 -2.35 8.99
N LEU A 220 -3.88 -2.01 10.21
CA LEU A 220 -5.24 -1.54 10.46
C LEU A 220 -5.47 -0.15 9.84
N LEU A 221 -6.70 0.09 9.38
CA LEU A 221 -7.11 1.39 8.83
C LEU A 221 -6.87 2.54 9.83
N GLU A 222 -7.24 2.32 11.10
CA GLU A 222 -7.00 3.26 12.19
C GLU A 222 -5.51 3.53 12.45
N GLU A 223 -4.65 2.51 12.27
CA GLU A 223 -3.21 2.69 12.40
C GLU A 223 -2.66 3.59 11.28
N LEU A 224 -3.12 3.39 10.04
CA LEU A 224 -2.75 4.25 8.90
C LEU A 224 -3.19 5.70 9.13
N ARG A 225 -4.42 5.89 9.64
CA ARG A 225 -4.98 7.23 9.88
C ARG A 225 -4.34 7.91 11.08
N ASP A 226 -4.36 7.27 12.25
CA ASP A 226 -4.09 7.94 13.52
C ASP A 226 -2.62 7.82 13.94
N ARG A 227 -1.99 6.65 13.74
CA ARG A 227 -0.59 6.45 14.14
C ARG A 227 0.39 6.95 13.09
N TYR A 228 0.19 6.59 11.82
CA TYR A 228 1.11 6.95 10.74
C TYR A 228 0.68 8.20 9.99
N ARG A 229 -0.54 8.69 10.24
CA ARG A 229 -1.09 9.92 9.66
C ARG A 229 -0.93 9.99 8.15
N VAL A 230 -1.16 8.87 7.46
CA VAL A 230 -0.98 8.75 6.01
C VAL A 230 -1.68 9.88 5.24
N PRO A 231 -2.94 10.28 5.55
CA PRO A 231 -3.60 11.33 4.79
C PRO A 231 -2.93 12.71 4.87
N THR A 232 -2.12 12.97 5.90
CA THR A 232 -1.44 14.26 6.09
C THR A 232 -0.01 14.29 5.58
N GLN A 233 0.54 13.15 5.18
CA GLN A 233 1.89 13.06 4.64
C GLN A 233 1.97 13.75 3.27
N THR A 234 3.11 14.34 2.99
CA THR A 234 3.46 14.95 1.71
C THR A 234 4.81 14.44 1.22
N ALA A 235 5.18 14.78 0.00
CA ALA A 235 6.51 14.42 -0.52
C ALA A 235 7.66 14.96 0.34
N SER A 236 7.43 16.06 1.11
CA SER A 236 8.43 16.69 1.99
C SER A 236 8.44 16.08 3.40
N THR A 237 7.46 15.29 3.79
CA THR A 237 7.40 14.63 5.11
C THR A 237 8.70 13.88 5.37
N LYS A 238 9.38 14.18 6.49
CA LYS A 238 10.61 13.49 6.88
C LYS A 238 10.29 12.08 7.37
N VAL A 239 11.23 11.17 7.17
CA VAL A 239 11.10 9.78 7.63
C VAL A 239 12.14 9.49 8.70
N MET A 240 11.67 8.93 9.78
CA MET A 240 12.46 8.29 10.83
C MET A 240 11.99 6.85 10.98
N GLY A 241 12.74 6.02 11.66
CA GLY A 241 12.24 4.68 11.92
C GLY A 241 13.09 3.83 12.81
N VAL A 242 12.63 2.62 13.05
CA VAL A 242 13.38 1.60 13.76
C VAL A 242 13.75 0.46 12.82
N ILE A 243 15.03 0.12 12.81
CA ILE A 243 15.61 -0.98 12.03
C ILE A 243 15.81 -2.18 12.94
N GLY A 244 15.32 -3.35 12.55
CA GLY A 244 15.51 -4.59 13.27
C GLY A 244 15.03 -5.82 12.52
N ASN A 245 15.30 -7.01 13.08
CA ASN A 245 14.80 -8.29 12.60
C ASN A 245 14.76 -9.31 13.75
N PRO A 246 13.55 -9.67 14.25
CA PRO A 246 12.21 -9.17 13.88
C PRO A 246 11.94 -7.73 14.38
N ILE A 247 10.94 -7.05 13.83
CA ILE A 247 10.61 -5.67 14.18
C ILE A 247 9.12 -5.42 14.48
N GLY A 248 8.23 -6.32 14.08
CA GLY A 248 6.77 -6.16 14.18
C GLY A 248 6.25 -5.89 15.61
N HIS A 249 7.02 -6.20 16.64
CA HIS A 249 6.65 -5.95 18.05
C HIS A 249 7.09 -4.59 18.59
N SER A 250 7.80 -3.78 17.78
CA SER A 250 8.32 -2.50 18.24
C SER A 250 7.19 -1.52 18.59
N LYS A 251 7.28 -0.96 19.79
CA LYS A 251 6.37 0.10 20.25
C LYS A 251 6.84 1.50 19.86
N SER A 252 8.02 1.62 19.25
CA SER A 252 8.64 2.91 18.90
C SER A 252 7.73 3.78 18.01
N PRO A 253 7.04 3.26 16.96
CA PRO A 253 6.11 4.07 16.18
C PRO A 253 4.96 4.66 17.01
N ALA A 254 4.41 3.87 17.95
CA ALA A 254 3.33 4.31 18.84
C ALA A 254 3.78 5.38 19.86
N LEU A 255 5.07 5.45 20.15
CA LEU A 255 5.66 6.46 21.02
C LEU A 255 6.05 7.72 20.23
N HIS A 256 6.78 7.56 19.14
CA HIS A 256 7.37 8.69 18.41
C HIS A 256 6.34 9.48 17.59
N ASN A 257 5.42 8.83 16.89
CA ASN A 257 4.49 9.55 16.01
C ASN A 257 3.59 10.55 16.75
N PRO A 258 2.98 10.22 17.90
CA PRO A 258 2.24 11.23 18.68
C PRO A 258 3.12 12.37 19.21
N CYS A 259 4.39 12.08 19.55
CA CYS A 259 5.32 13.14 19.99
C CYS A 259 5.70 14.07 18.84
N LEU A 260 5.92 13.54 17.63
CA LEU A 260 6.20 14.34 16.42
C LEU A 260 5.02 15.24 16.09
N GLU A 261 3.79 14.71 16.17
CA GLU A 261 2.56 15.47 15.96
C GLU A 261 2.40 16.60 16.99
N ALA A 262 2.54 16.27 18.27
CA ALA A 262 2.44 17.27 19.35
C ALA A 262 3.51 18.36 19.24
N ALA A 263 4.67 18.05 18.69
CA ALA A 263 5.76 19.01 18.43
C ALA A 263 5.58 19.79 17.12
N GLY A 264 4.54 19.51 16.33
CA GLY A 264 4.32 20.15 15.02
C GLY A 264 5.39 19.81 13.97
N VAL A 265 6.05 18.66 14.12
CA VAL A 265 7.11 18.20 13.19
C VAL A 265 6.49 17.39 12.07
N ASP A 266 6.67 17.83 10.82
CA ASP A 266 6.27 17.06 9.62
C ASP A 266 7.23 15.88 9.40
N ALA A 267 7.00 14.81 10.15
CA ALA A 267 7.76 13.57 10.06
C ALA A 267 6.89 12.37 10.41
N CYS A 268 7.27 11.20 9.86
CA CYS A 268 6.65 9.92 10.16
C CYS A 268 7.72 8.93 10.62
N TYR A 269 7.45 8.23 11.73
CA TYR A 269 8.32 7.19 12.27
C TYR A 269 7.74 5.81 11.95
N VAL A 270 8.48 4.98 11.18
CA VAL A 270 8.02 3.69 10.68
C VAL A 270 8.97 2.52 11.06
N PRO A 271 8.48 1.28 11.17
CA PRO A 271 9.33 0.11 11.36
C PRO A 271 9.91 -0.35 10.02
N PHE A 272 11.18 -0.76 10.01
CA PHE A 272 11.87 -1.37 8.88
C PHE A 272 12.34 -2.78 9.25
N LEU A 273 11.75 -3.80 8.60
CA LEU A 273 12.23 -5.18 8.71
C LEU A 273 13.42 -5.36 7.78
N VAL A 274 14.61 -5.28 8.33
CA VAL A 274 15.87 -5.25 7.57
C VAL A 274 16.64 -6.54 7.76
N LYS A 275 17.08 -7.18 6.67
CA LYS A 275 17.95 -8.37 6.72
C LYS A 275 19.41 -8.00 6.84
N ASP A 276 19.85 -6.99 6.07
CA ASP A 276 21.23 -6.46 6.07
C ASP A 276 21.19 -4.93 6.15
N ILE A 277 21.62 -4.40 7.30
CA ILE A 277 21.63 -2.96 7.53
C ILE A 277 22.62 -2.22 6.61
N LYS A 278 23.72 -2.85 6.21
CA LYS A 278 24.71 -2.20 5.34
C LYS A 278 24.17 -2.00 3.93
N SER A 279 23.44 -2.97 3.41
CA SER A 279 22.74 -2.86 2.14
C SER A 279 21.62 -1.81 2.23
N PHE A 280 20.79 -1.89 3.26
CA PHE A 280 19.71 -0.92 3.52
C PHE A 280 20.20 0.53 3.54
N LEU A 281 21.27 0.83 4.30
CA LEU A 281 21.79 2.19 4.42
C LEU A 281 22.45 2.72 3.12
N LYS A 282 22.88 1.84 2.22
CA LYS A 282 23.41 2.18 0.91
C LYS A 282 22.32 2.30 -0.17
N ASN A 283 21.11 1.82 0.12
CA ASN A 283 20.02 1.86 -0.84
C ASN A 283 19.67 3.32 -1.18
N PRO A 284 19.53 3.69 -2.47
CA PRO A 284 19.27 5.07 -2.89
C PRO A 284 18.01 5.70 -2.29
N LEU A 285 16.97 4.92 -1.96
CA LEU A 285 15.78 5.43 -1.29
C LEU A 285 16.08 5.82 0.16
N PHE A 286 16.59 4.87 0.94
CA PHE A 286 16.81 5.05 2.39
C PHE A 286 18.03 5.92 2.70
N GLY A 287 18.89 6.16 1.69
CA GLY A 287 20.01 7.08 1.73
C GLY A 287 19.64 8.55 1.49
N ARG A 288 18.41 8.88 1.10
CA ARG A 288 18.00 10.26 0.83
C ARG A 288 17.99 11.13 2.09
N GLU A 289 18.13 12.44 1.91
CA GLU A 289 18.15 13.43 2.99
C GLU A 289 16.85 13.54 3.79
N ASP A 290 15.72 13.11 3.21
CA ASP A 290 14.42 13.07 3.88
C ASP A 290 14.27 11.86 4.82
N PHE A 291 15.17 10.86 4.76
CA PHE A 291 15.33 9.80 5.75
C PHE A 291 16.37 10.24 6.78
N VAL A 292 15.91 10.97 7.80
CA VAL A 292 16.76 11.78 8.70
C VAL A 292 17.47 11.01 9.79
N GLY A 293 17.01 9.79 10.11
CA GLY A 293 17.68 8.96 11.12
C GLY A 293 16.89 7.71 11.49
N PHE A 294 17.58 6.81 12.22
CA PHE A 294 17.02 5.52 12.59
C PHE A 294 17.41 5.12 14.00
N SER A 295 16.47 4.55 14.75
CA SER A 295 16.79 3.69 15.86
C SER A 295 17.21 2.32 15.34
N VAL A 296 18.16 1.66 16.00
CA VAL A 296 18.66 0.35 15.60
C VAL A 296 18.51 -0.63 16.75
N THR A 297 17.88 -1.77 16.47
CA THR A 297 17.78 -2.87 17.44
C THR A 297 18.38 -4.16 16.90
N ILE A 298 18.15 -5.28 17.57
CA ILE A 298 18.67 -6.59 17.20
C ILE A 298 18.37 -6.93 15.74
N PRO A 299 19.32 -7.52 15.00
CA PRO A 299 20.70 -7.88 15.37
C PRO A 299 21.74 -6.82 14.95
N HIS A 300 21.36 -5.63 14.53
CA HIS A 300 22.12 -4.73 13.68
C HIS A 300 22.99 -3.69 14.40
N LYS A 301 23.03 -3.65 15.75
CA LYS A 301 23.71 -2.57 16.51
C LYS A 301 25.23 -2.50 16.28
N GLU A 302 25.89 -3.64 16.07
CA GLU A 302 27.33 -3.70 15.80
C GLU A 302 27.63 -3.28 14.34
N ASP A 303 26.88 -3.82 13.38
CA ASP A 303 27.00 -3.44 11.97
C ASP A 303 26.65 -1.96 11.71
N ALA A 304 25.72 -1.40 12.49
CA ALA A 304 25.39 0.03 12.45
C ALA A 304 26.58 0.90 12.87
N LEU A 305 27.40 0.45 13.86
CA LEU A 305 28.60 1.15 14.26
C LEU A 305 29.61 1.23 13.10
N GLU A 306 29.80 0.13 12.38
CA GLU A 306 30.70 0.08 11.23
C GLU A 306 30.23 0.95 10.05
N ALA A 307 28.93 1.20 9.93
CA ALA A 307 28.35 2.01 8.87
C ALA A 307 28.45 3.53 9.12
N CYS A 308 28.83 3.96 10.33
CA CYS A 308 28.92 5.36 10.70
C CYS A 308 30.26 5.99 10.28
N ALA A 309 30.19 7.21 9.74
CA ALA A 309 31.39 8.03 9.51
C ALA A 309 31.94 8.63 10.80
N GLU A 310 31.06 8.92 11.76
CA GLU A 310 31.40 9.42 13.09
C GLU A 310 30.60 8.63 14.13
N VAL A 311 31.26 8.26 15.23
CA VAL A 311 30.64 7.53 16.34
C VAL A 311 30.91 8.28 17.64
N ASP A 312 29.86 8.49 18.42
CA ASP A 312 29.97 9.04 19.77
C ASP A 312 30.95 8.24 20.63
N PRO A 313 31.78 8.89 21.47
CA PRO A 313 32.78 8.18 22.28
C PRO A 313 32.23 7.07 23.18
N VAL A 314 31.01 7.24 23.72
CA VAL A 314 30.37 6.23 24.57
C VAL A 314 29.90 5.03 23.71
N ALA A 315 29.27 5.29 22.59
CA ALA A 315 28.87 4.24 21.66
C ALA A 315 30.05 3.43 21.16
N LYS A 316 31.20 4.10 20.94
CA LYS A 316 32.45 3.45 20.54
C LYS A 316 33.01 2.56 21.64
N GLN A 317 32.93 2.96 22.91
CA GLN A 317 33.35 2.15 24.05
C GLN A 317 32.46 0.93 24.26
N ILE A 318 31.16 1.10 24.05
CA ILE A 318 30.17 0.01 24.13
C ILE A 318 30.34 -0.99 22.95
N GLY A 319 30.81 -0.52 21.79
CA GLY A 319 30.97 -1.34 20.59
C GLY A 319 29.66 -1.53 19.82
N ALA A 320 28.65 -0.70 20.08
CA ALA A 320 27.33 -0.82 19.45
C ALA A 320 26.65 0.55 19.30
N VAL A 321 25.91 0.74 18.21
CA VAL A 321 25.11 1.92 17.91
C VAL A 321 23.62 1.53 17.91
N ASN A 322 22.79 2.26 18.66
CA ASN A 322 21.35 2.09 18.64
C ASN A 322 20.59 3.27 18.00
N THR A 323 21.31 4.35 17.66
CA THR A 323 20.72 5.56 17.05
C THR A 323 21.63 6.10 15.96
N LEU A 324 21.11 6.19 14.75
CA LEU A 324 21.77 6.73 13.56
C LEU A 324 21.13 8.08 13.22
N VAL A 325 21.95 9.11 13.05
CA VAL A 325 21.51 10.46 12.64
C VAL A 325 22.21 10.85 11.35
N ARG A 326 21.41 11.17 10.34
CA ARG A 326 21.94 11.65 9.06
C ARG A 326 22.45 13.08 9.20
N GLN A 327 23.67 13.29 8.74
CA GLN A 327 24.31 14.60 8.72
C GLN A 327 23.98 15.35 7.42
N PRO A 328 24.18 16.69 7.38
CA PRO A 328 23.92 17.50 6.19
C PRO A 328 24.72 17.08 4.94
N ASP A 329 25.88 16.44 5.12
CA ASP A 329 26.71 15.90 4.02
C ASP A 329 26.25 14.49 3.56
N GLY A 330 25.18 13.97 4.14
CA GLY A 330 24.64 12.64 3.85
C GLY A 330 25.29 11.50 4.66
N SER A 331 26.38 11.77 5.41
CA SER A 331 27.00 10.78 6.27
C SER A 331 26.13 10.43 7.47
N LEU A 332 26.49 9.34 8.17
CA LEU A 332 25.78 8.88 9.38
C LEU A 332 26.67 9.09 10.62
N LYS A 333 26.09 9.68 11.65
CA LYS A 333 26.67 9.73 12.99
C LYS A 333 25.91 8.80 13.91
N GLY A 334 26.67 7.95 14.62
CA GLY A 334 26.14 6.91 15.49
C GLY A 334 26.22 7.26 16.97
N TYR A 335 25.17 6.94 17.70
CA TYR A 335 25.04 7.09 19.14
C TYR A 335 24.56 5.80 19.78
N ASN A 336 24.78 5.67 21.10
CA ASN A 336 24.11 4.67 21.91
C ASN A 336 23.44 5.36 23.09
N THR A 337 22.15 5.16 23.26
CA THR A 337 21.32 5.79 24.31
C THR A 337 20.78 4.77 25.32
N ASP A 338 21.30 3.53 25.31
CA ASP A 338 20.89 2.46 26.23
C ASP A 338 21.66 2.47 27.58
N TYR A 339 22.57 3.41 27.78
CA TYR A 339 23.39 3.51 28.98
C TYR A 339 22.85 4.48 30.03
#